data_87fb6441d14639ab83b74572d9a5a94f
#
_entry.id   87fb6441d14639ab83b74572d9a5a94f
#
_cell.length_a   1.000
_cell.length_b   1.000
_cell.length_c   1.000
_cell.angle_alpha   90.00
_cell.angle_beta   90.00
_cell.angle_gamma   90.00
#
_symmetry.space_group_name_H-M   'P 1'
#
loop_
_entity.id
_entity.type
_entity.pdbx_description
1 polymer ?
#
loop_
_entity_poly.entity_id
_entity_poly.type
_entity_poly.pdbx_seq_one_letter_code
_entity_poly.pdbx_strand_id
1 'polypeptide(L)'
;MDSHSEKEIMDILQRLNAQGITVILVTHEPEIAAYARRVIRMKDGMIQSDETNAKDPGDAATTKTKIRTKTLQTPAPGALIGIKGMSEHFRQASRALSANKVRTGLSMLGILIGVAAVIAMLALGTGAKRAVEESLSSLGSNLLTVRPGSRRSHGVALDAGAVTRLTLEDSRQIASSVAGVKKVAPSVSGRAQVVSGNKNWSTQVIGTTPDYASMRASEPTIGRFFTKEEDRQRARVVVLGMTPVRELFGDANPIGETIKINKVNFLVIGVLPEKGANSWRDQDDIVLMPVATAMRRLLGKEFIDSIDVEITSPEEIPQAQDDISELIIRNHRLGDAQKDSFEIRNLAELQAALTATSQTMSLLLASIAAISLLVGGIGIMNIMLVSVTERTREIGLRKALGARRKDILAQFLIESVVVSASGGLIGIFLGWLITLIMARAAGWTAAVSPQAVVLAFTFSAGAGVVFGLWPAKQASALKPIDALRYE
;
A
#
# COMPACT_ATOMS: atom_id res chain seq x y z
N MET A 1 14.44 -41.96 54.12
CA MET A 1 13.29 -41.05 54.40
C MET A 1 12.88 -41.28 55.86
N ASP A 2 12.60 -40.20 56.59
CA ASP A 2 12.16 -40.36 57.99
C ASP A 2 10.81 -41.07 58.03
N SER A 3 10.69 -42.07 58.91
CA SER A 3 9.49 -42.91 59.05
C SER A 3 8.19 -42.15 59.34
N HIS A 4 8.28 -40.87 59.73
CA HIS A 4 7.15 -39.98 59.94
C HIS A 4 6.58 -39.45 58.63
N SER A 5 7.45 -38.99 57.68
CA SER A 5 7.08 -38.49 56.36
C SER A 5 6.49 -39.58 55.48
N GLU A 6 6.93 -40.80 55.67
CA GLU A 6 6.47 -41.98 54.93
C GLU A 6 5.02 -42.33 55.25
N LYS A 7 4.64 -42.30 56.54
CA LYS A 7 3.26 -42.52 56.98
C LYS A 7 2.31 -41.43 56.46
N GLU A 8 2.77 -40.18 56.43
CA GLU A 8 1.96 -39.06 55.98
C GLU A 8 1.66 -39.16 54.48
N ILE A 9 2.66 -39.59 53.67
CA ILE A 9 2.48 -39.84 52.23
C ILE A 9 1.50 -40.98 51.99
N MET A 10 1.63 -42.10 52.76
CA MET A 10 0.74 -43.24 52.65
C MET A 10 -0.69 -42.92 53.01
N ASP A 11 -0.93 -42.09 54.02
CA ASP A 11 -2.26 -41.57 54.39
C ASP A 11 -2.88 -40.72 53.27
N ILE A 12 -2.09 -39.88 52.61
CA ILE A 12 -2.56 -39.10 51.47
C ILE A 12 -2.95 -40.04 50.32
N LEU A 13 -2.14 -41.02 49.99
CA LEU A 13 -2.41 -41.98 48.91
C LEU A 13 -3.66 -42.83 49.20
N GLN A 14 -3.87 -43.24 50.45
CA GLN A 14 -5.08 -43.97 50.86
C GLN A 14 -6.33 -43.08 50.75
N ARG A 15 -6.25 -41.79 51.14
CA ARG A 15 -7.35 -40.85 50.96
C ARG A 15 -7.71 -40.62 49.48
N LEU A 16 -6.71 -40.52 48.60
CA LEU A 16 -6.91 -40.42 47.15
C LEU A 16 -7.57 -41.68 46.59
N ASN A 17 -7.16 -42.88 47.08
CA ASN A 17 -7.80 -44.13 46.67
C ASN A 17 -9.24 -44.23 47.17
N ALA A 18 -9.54 -43.79 48.39
CA ALA A 18 -10.90 -43.69 48.91
C ALA A 18 -11.82 -42.75 48.10
N GLN A 19 -11.26 -41.74 47.42
CA GLN A 19 -11.94 -40.87 46.49
C GLN A 19 -12.17 -41.48 45.10
N GLY A 20 -11.79 -42.77 44.89
CA GLY A 20 -11.98 -43.48 43.63
C GLY A 20 -10.81 -43.36 42.64
N ILE A 21 -9.69 -42.81 43.05
CA ILE A 21 -8.48 -42.73 42.22
C ILE A 21 -7.71 -44.03 42.32
N THR A 22 -7.40 -44.67 41.20
CA THR A 22 -6.53 -45.85 41.18
C THR A 22 -5.08 -45.42 41.44
N VAL A 23 -4.49 -45.88 42.51
CA VAL A 23 -3.09 -45.61 42.91
C VAL A 23 -2.26 -46.86 42.66
N ILE A 24 -1.22 -46.76 41.83
CA ILE A 24 -0.24 -47.85 41.63
C ILE A 24 1.08 -47.38 42.24
N LEU A 25 1.56 -48.14 43.20
CA LEU A 25 2.80 -47.88 43.91
C LEU A 25 3.83 -48.98 43.58
N VAL A 26 5.03 -48.60 43.22
CA VAL A 26 6.13 -49.54 43.02
C VAL A 26 7.13 -49.32 44.15
N THR A 27 7.33 -50.34 44.96
CA THR A 27 8.23 -50.27 46.10
C THR A 27 8.99 -51.62 46.27
N HIS A 28 10.15 -51.59 46.89
CA HIS A 28 10.90 -52.79 47.32
C HIS A 28 10.75 -53.02 48.83
N GLU A 29 10.02 -52.16 49.53
CA GLU A 29 9.81 -52.21 50.97
C GLU A 29 8.51 -52.97 51.31
N PRO A 30 8.57 -54.06 52.03
CA PRO A 30 7.39 -54.85 52.38
C PRO A 30 6.36 -54.10 53.23
N GLU A 31 6.83 -53.16 54.07
CA GLU A 31 6.00 -52.38 54.97
C GLU A 31 5.10 -51.44 54.19
N ILE A 32 5.62 -50.83 53.14
CA ILE A 32 4.85 -49.95 52.26
C ILE A 32 3.87 -50.78 51.42
N ALA A 33 4.27 -51.95 50.95
CA ALA A 33 3.40 -52.84 50.17
C ALA A 33 2.18 -53.32 51.00
N ALA A 34 2.29 -53.39 52.29
CA ALA A 34 1.19 -53.78 53.18
C ALA A 34 0.04 -52.82 53.25
N TYR A 35 0.23 -51.54 52.85
CA TYR A 35 -0.84 -50.52 52.75
C TYR A 35 -1.74 -50.71 51.50
N ALA A 36 -1.29 -51.53 50.51
CA ALA A 36 -2.04 -51.74 49.27
C ALA A 36 -3.07 -52.87 49.43
N ARG A 37 -4.23 -52.70 48.76
CA ARG A 37 -5.28 -53.74 48.69
C ARG A 37 -4.88 -54.94 47.86
N ARG A 38 -4.00 -54.76 46.88
CA ARG A 38 -3.47 -55.85 46.03
C ARG A 38 -1.96 -55.66 45.87
N VAL A 39 -1.19 -56.74 46.11
CA VAL A 39 0.26 -56.75 46.04
C VAL A 39 0.67 -57.71 44.94
N ILE A 40 1.34 -57.25 43.93
CA ILE A 40 1.89 -58.01 42.84
C ILE A 40 3.43 -58.06 43.04
N ARG A 41 3.98 -59.19 43.34
CA ARG A 41 5.44 -59.38 43.48
C ARG A 41 6.03 -59.80 42.14
N MET A 42 7.02 -59.06 41.71
CA MET A 42 7.73 -59.32 40.46
C MET A 42 9.22 -59.58 40.73
N LYS A 43 9.79 -60.55 40.06
CA LYS A 43 11.21 -60.79 40.00
C LYS A 43 11.64 -61.16 38.59
N ASP A 44 12.72 -60.56 38.12
CA ASP A 44 13.28 -60.77 36.78
C ASP A 44 12.25 -60.58 35.64
N GLY A 45 11.29 -59.58 35.80
CA GLY A 45 10.25 -59.30 34.83
C GLY A 45 9.06 -60.28 34.85
N MET A 46 9.04 -61.24 35.72
CA MET A 46 7.98 -62.25 35.85
C MET A 46 7.22 -62.05 37.17
N ILE A 47 5.88 -62.21 37.13
CA ILE A 47 5.04 -62.19 38.32
C ILE A 47 5.25 -63.46 39.14
N GLN A 48 5.69 -63.30 40.37
CA GLN A 48 5.88 -64.44 41.32
C GLN A 48 4.63 -64.68 42.16
N SER A 49 4.00 -63.66 42.68
CA SER A 49 2.73 -63.76 43.41
C SER A 49 1.84 -62.59 43.15
N ASP A 50 0.53 -62.79 43.28
CA ASP A 50 -0.54 -61.77 43.15
C ASP A 50 -1.48 -62.02 44.33
N GLU A 51 -1.33 -61.24 45.37
CA GLU A 51 -2.03 -61.41 46.65
C GLU A 51 -2.95 -60.20 46.90
N THR A 52 -4.16 -60.50 47.36
CA THR A 52 -5.12 -59.44 47.77
C THR A 52 -5.07 -59.41 49.32
N ASN A 53 -4.66 -58.26 49.88
CA ASN A 53 -4.66 -58.01 51.31
C ASN A 53 -6.12 -57.79 51.77
N ALA A 54 -6.73 -58.84 52.35
CA ALA A 54 -8.03 -58.76 52.99
C ALA A 54 -7.87 -58.22 54.43
N LYS A 55 -7.73 -56.90 54.55
CA LYS A 55 -8.00 -56.18 55.79
C LYS A 55 -9.10 -55.13 55.46
N ASP A 56 -10.36 -55.55 55.57
CA ASP A 56 -11.49 -54.65 55.68
C ASP A 56 -11.63 -54.21 57.14
N PRO A 57 -11.58 -52.97 57.44
CA PRO A 57 -12.22 -52.43 58.62
C PRO A 57 -13.55 -51.77 58.21
N GLY A 58 -14.67 -52.48 58.46
CA GLY A 58 -15.92 -51.87 58.81
C GLY A 58 -16.86 -51.50 57.66
N ASP A 59 -17.85 -52.37 57.52
CA ASP A 59 -19.18 -52.05 57.04
C ASP A 59 -19.69 -50.72 57.63
N ALA A 60 -19.93 -49.73 56.80
CA ALA A 60 -20.79 -48.63 57.15
C ALA A 60 -21.43 -48.02 55.90
N ALA A 61 -22.71 -48.30 55.73
CA ALA A 61 -23.72 -47.50 55.06
C ALA A 61 -23.63 -47.37 53.52
N THR A 62 -24.35 -48.26 52.87
CA THR A 62 -24.96 -48.07 51.58
C THR A 62 -25.74 -46.75 51.46
N THR A 63 -25.11 -45.72 50.97
CA THR A 63 -25.83 -44.62 50.40
C THR A 63 -25.62 -44.61 48.89
N LYS A 64 -26.66 -45.06 48.18
CA LYS A 64 -26.73 -44.99 46.70
C LYS A 64 -26.73 -43.55 46.26
N THR A 65 -25.57 -42.94 46.21
CA THR A 65 -25.41 -41.69 45.43
C THR A 65 -25.13 -42.10 44.00
N LYS A 66 -26.11 -41.86 43.11
CA LYS A 66 -25.94 -41.94 41.67
C LYS A 66 -24.83 -40.95 41.26
N ILE A 67 -23.59 -41.39 41.31
CA ILE A 67 -22.50 -40.67 40.68
C ILE A 67 -22.72 -40.79 39.18
N ARG A 68 -23.18 -39.69 38.61
CA ARG A 68 -23.22 -39.48 37.17
C ARG A 68 -21.77 -39.56 36.69
N THR A 69 -21.34 -40.72 36.26
CA THR A 69 -20.07 -40.94 35.57
C THR A 69 -20.11 -40.06 34.33
N LYS A 70 -19.55 -38.87 34.47
CA LYS A 70 -19.16 -38.08 33.32
C LYS A 70 -18.00 -38.83 32.69
N THR A 71 -18.32 -39.71 31.77
CA THR A 71 -17.36 -40.37 30.91
C THR A 71 -16.44 -39.29 30.40
N LEU A 72 -15.21 -39.22 30.91
CA LEU A 72 -14.14 -38.53 30.25
C LEU A 72 -14.00 -39.24 28.91
N GLN A 73 -14.71 -38.78 27.92
CA GLN A 73 -14.46 -39.14 26.53
C GLN A 73 -13.02 -38.72 26.28
N THR A 74 -12.12 -39.69 26.34
CA THR A 74 -10.83 -39.60 25.66
C THR A 74 -11.14 -39.14 24.25
N PRO A 75 -10.64 -37.99 23.80
CA PRO A 75 -10.86 -37.55 22.42
C PRO A 75 -10.32 -38.65 21.52
N ALA A 76 -11.17 -39.13 20.62
CA ALA A 76 -10.77 -40.12 19.63
C ALA A 76 -9.50 -39.65 18.91
N PRO A 77 -8.52 -40.52 18.64
CA PRO A 77 -7.30 -40.16 17.94
C PRO A 77 -7.65 -39.76 16.51
N GLY A 78 -7.81 -38.46 16.24
CA GLY A 78 -8.20 -37.90 14.95
C GLY A 78 -9.01 -36.62 15.02
N ALA A 79 -9.56 -36.20 16.18
CA ALA A 79 -10.48 -35.07 16.30
C ALA A 79 -9.83 -33.71 16.63
N LEU A 80 -8.50 -33.57 16.55
CA LEU A 80 -7.77 -32.36 16.93
C LEU A 80 -7.61 -31.32 15.79
N ILE A 81 -8.24 -31.51 14.64
CA ILE A 81 -8.32 -30.51 13.56
C ILE A 81 -9.75 -29.92 13.49
N GLY A 82 -10.53 -30.02 14.54
CA GLY A 82 -11.83 -29.34 14.67
C GLY A 82 -11.65 -27.91 15.17
N ILE A 83 -12.59 -27.03 14.77
CA ILE A 83 -12.64 -25.59 15.16
C ILE A 83 -12.48 -25.35 16.69
N LYS A 84 -12.88 -26.33 17.53
CA LYS A 84 -12.69 -26.31 18.99
C LYS A 84 -11.22 -26.45 19.41
N GLY A 85 -10.41 -27.26 18.71
CA GLY A 85 -8.96 -27.36 18.97
C GLY A 85 -8.22 -26.07 18.62
N MET A 86 -8.63 -25.41 17.55
CA MET A 86 -8.00 -24.17 17.10
C MET A 86 -8.22 -23.00 18.09
N SER A 87 -9.39 -22.93 18.73
CA SER A 87 -9.68 -21.91 19.76
C SER A 87 -8.86 -22.11 21.04
N GLU A 88 -8.58 -23.37 21.41
CA GLU A 88 -7.72 -23.67 22.56
C GLU A 88 -6.24 -23.36 22.28
N HIS A 89 -5.76 -23.66 21.09
CA HIS A 89 -4.40 -23.30 20.66
C HIS A 89 -4.22 -21.77 20.58
N PHE A 90 -5.24 -21.04 20.07
CA PHE A 90 -5.23 -19.58 20.07
C PHE A 90 -5.18 -18.98 21.48
N ARG A 91 -5.97 -19.56 22.41
CA ARG A 91 -5.99 -19.13 23.82
C ARG A 91 -4.69 -19.45 24.55
N GLN A 92 -4.02 -20.56 24.22
CA GLN A 92 -2.69 -20.90 24.73
C GLN A 92 -1.63 -19.96 24.15
N ALA A 93 -1.67 -19.67 22.84
CA ALA A 93 -0.78 -18.73 22.19
C ALA A 93 -0.90 -17.32 22.81
N SER A 94 -2.13 -16.83 23.05
CA SER A 94 -2.34 -15.52 23.67
C SER A 94 -1.82 -15.42 25.11
N ARG A 95 -1.91 -16.51 25.89
CA ARG A 95 -1.32 -16.58 27.24
C ARG A 95 0.21 -16.63 27.22
N ALA A 96 0.79 -17.35 26.25
CA ALA A 96 2.24 -17.39 26.06
C ALA A 96 2.80 -16.01 25.67
N LEU A 97 2.08 -15.26 24.84
CA LEU A 97 2.41 -13.87 24.45
C LEU A 97 2.42 -12.93 25.66
N SER A 98 1.50 -13.13 26.62
CA SER A 98 1.40 -12.29 27.81
C SER A 98 2.43 -12.60 28.91
N ALA A 99 3.05 -13.78 28.88
CA ALA A 99 4.02 -14.22 29.90
C ALA A 99 5.37 -13.49 29.76
N ASN A 100 5.83 -13.20 28.54
CA ASN A 100 7.12 -12.53 28.26
C ASN A 100 6.93 -11.31 27.33
N LYS A 101 6.27 -10.27 27.84
CA LYS A 101 5.83 -9.09 27.06
C LYS A 101 6.95 -8.38 26.29
N VAL A 102 8.13 -8.22 26.89
CA VAL A 102 9.26 -7.53 26.26
C VAL A 102 9.81 -8.30 25.07
N ARG A 103 9.96 -9.63 25.22
CA ARG A 103 10.50 -10.50 24.16
C ARG A 103 9.54 -10.59 23.00
N THR A 104 8.26 -10.79 23.29
CA THR A 104 7.19 -10.82 22.28
C THR A 104 7.06 -9.48 21.56
N GLY A 105 7.12 -8.37 22.29
CA GLY A 105 7.08 -7.03 21.71
C GLY A 105 8.24 -6.75 20.75
N LEU A 106 9.46 -7.13 21.13
CA LEU A 106 10.64 -6.97 20.27
C LEU A 106 10.55 -7.79 18.98
N SER A 107 9.98 -8.99 19.02
CA SER A 107 9.81 -9.81 17.81
C SER A 107 8.72 -9.28 16.90
N MET A 108 7.60 -8.89 17.51
CA MET A 108 6.49 -8.29 16.78
C MET A 108 6.92 -6.97 16.13
N LEU A 109 7.86 -6.23 16.76
CA LEU A 109 8.34 -4.93 16.28
C LEU A 109 8.94 -5.03 14.86
N GLY A 110 9.73 -6.06 14.58
CA GLY A 110 10.31 -6.26 13.25
C GLY A 110 9.26 -6.48 12.16
N ILE A 111 8.25 -7.33 12.42
CA ILE A 111 7.15 -7.56 11.49
C ILE A 111 6.26 -6.32 11.40
N LEU A 112 5.96 -5.69 12.53
CA LEU A 112 5.15 -4.49 12.60
C LEU A 112 5.74 -3.36 11.74
N ILE A 113 7.04 -3.08 11.90
CA ILE A 113 7.74 -2.06 11.10
C ILE A 113 7.75 -2.46 9.62
N GLY A 114 8.07 -3.73 9.32
CA GLY A 114 8.08 -4.23 7.95
C GLY A 114 6.73 -4.08 7.25
N VAL A 115 5.65 -4.52 7.91
CA VAL A 115 4.28 -4.43 7.37
C VAL A 115 3.81 -2.98 7.28
N ALA A 116 4.09 -2.14 8.29
CA ALA A 116 3.74 -0.72 8.25
C ALA A 116 4.45 0.00 7.11
N ALA A 117 5.73 -0.30 6.88
CA ALA A 117 6.50 0.23 5.76
C ALA A 117 5.89 -0.21 4.40
N VAL A 118 5.53 -1.50 4.24
CA VAL A 118 4.88 -2.00 3.01
C VAL A 118 3.59 -1.25 2.73
N ILE A 119 2.71 -1.11 3.73
CA ILE A 119 1.43 -0.40 3.58
C ILE A 119 1.64 1.06 3.20
N ALA A 120 2.50 1.77 3.94
CA ALA A 120 2.78 3.18 3.67
C ALA A 120 3.39 3.39 2.27
N MET A 121 4.32 2.52 1.86
CA MET A 121 4.98 2.59 0.56
C MET A 121 4.02 2.31 -0.60
N LEU A 122 3.18 1.28 -0.50
CA LEU A 122 2.19 0.97 -1.53
C LEU A 122 1.15 2.09 -1.65
N ALA A 123 0.73 2.67 -0.53
CA ALA A 123 -0.21 3.78 -0.52
C ALA A 123 0.40 5.05 -1.13
N LEU A 124 1.65 5.39 -0.79
CA LEU A 124 2.36 6.52 -1.37
C LEU A 124 2.65 6.32 -2.87
N GLY A 125 3.08 5.12 -3.27
CA GLY A 125 3.33 4.78 -4.68
C GLY A 125 2.07 4.88 -5.54
N THR A 126 0.95 4.35 -5.05
CA THR A 126 -0.34 4.47 -5.76
C THR A 126 -0.90 5.89 -5.74
N GLY A 127 -0.71 6.64 -4.66
CA GLY A 127 -1.09 8.04 -4.55
C GLY A 127 -0.30 8.93 -5.49
N ALA A 128 1.02 8.79 -5.54
CA ALA A 128 1.87 9.51 -6.47
C ALA A 128 1.53 9.20 -7.93
N LYS A 129 1.30 7.92 -8.26
CA LYS A 129 0.87 7.51 -9.60
C LYS A 129 -0.44 8.19 -10.01
N ARG A 130 -1.45 8.18 -9.14
CA ARG A 130 -2.74 8.85 -9.40
C ARG A 130 -2.59 10.35 -9.57
N ALA A 131 -1.82 11.01 -8.71
CA ALA A 131 -1.57 12.46 -8.83
C ALA A 131 -0.90 12.82 -10.16
N VAL A 132 0.03 11.99 -10.64
CA VAL A 132 0.63 12.14 -11.96
C VAL A 132 -0.40 11.89 -13.07
N GLU A 133 -1.19 10.81 -12.98
CA GLU A 133 -2.24 10.50 -13.96
C GLU A 133 -3.30 11.59 -14.04
N GLU A 134 -3.78 12.12 -12.91
CA GLU A 134 -4.71 13.26 -12.86
C GLU A 134 -4.13 14.52 -13.48
N SER A 135 -2.89 14.86 -13.12
CA SER A 135 -2.19 16.02 -13.69
C SER A 135 -1.99 15.89 -15.21
N LEU A 136 -1.75 14.68 -15.70
CA LEU A 136 -1.53 14.43 -17.12
C LEU A 136 -2.84 14.27 -17.89
N SER A 137 -3.89 13.72 -17.32
CA SER A 137 -5.21 13.63 -17.97
C SER A 137 -5.79 15.00 -18.24
N SER A 138 -5.53 15.97 -17.36
CA SER A 138 -5.90 17.38 -17.57
C SER A 138 -5.12 18.06 -18.72
N LEU A 139 -3.99 17.49 -19.14
CA LEU A 139 -3.14 18.00 -20.22
C LEU A 139 -3.42 17.39 -21.59
N GLY A 140 -4.23 16.29 -21.66
CA GLY A 140 -4.51 15.53 -22.89
C GLY A 140 -3.53 14.38 -23.11
N SER A 141 -4.04 13.21 -23.54
CA SER A 141 -3.26 11.97 -23.56
C SER A 141 -2.31 11.80 -24.77
N ASN A 142 -2.69 12.27 -25.94
CA ASN A 142 -1.94 12.04 -27.19
C ASN A 142 -1.48 13.36 -27.81
N LEU A 143 -0.84 14.20 -26.99
CA LEU A 143 -0.44 15.55 -27.38
C LEU A 143 1.05 15.66 -27.65
N LEU A 144 1.37 16.16 -28.84
CA LEU A 144 2.66 16.73 -29.16
C LEU A 144 2.58 18.26 -29.01
N THR A 145 3.53 18.85 -28.32
CA THR A 145 3.64 20.30 -28.20
C THR A 145 4.91 20.77 -28.89
N VAL A 146 4.75 21.51 -29.99
CA VAL A 146 5.85 22.14 -30.71
C VAL A 146 6.10 23.52 -30.14
N ARG A 147 7.35 23.80 -29.77
CA ARG A 147 7.77 25.12 -29.23
C ARG A 147 9.04 25.61 -29.90
N PRO A 148 9.25 26.92 -29.98
CA PRO A 148 10.53 27.47 -30.35
C PRO A 148 11.59 27.05 -29.34
N GLY A 149 12.69 26.49 -29.81
CA GLY A 149 13.84 26.13 -29.00
C GLY A 149 14.75 27.30 -28.68
N SER A 150 15.55 27.16 -27.64
CA SER A 150 16.65 28.09 -27.33
C SER A 150 17.95 27.52 -27.88
N ARG A 151 18.60 28.22 -28.82
CA ARG A 151 19.92 27.81 -29.34
C ARG A 151 21.01 28.24 -28.39
N ARG A 152 21.97 27.36 -28.13
CA ARG A 152 23.27 27.73 -27.55
C ARG A 152 24.25 28.03 -28.68
N SER A 153 24.63 29.29 -28.83
CA SER A 153 25.72 29.69 -29.73
C SER A 153 26.95 30.03 -28.91
N HIS A 154 28.04 29.30 -29.12
CA HIS A 154 29.31 29.48 -28.36
C HIS A 154 29.15 29.48 -26.83
N GLY A 155 28.25 28.62 -26.30
CA GLY A 155 28.00 28.52 -24.87
C GLY A 155 26.98 29.52 -24.29
N VAL A 156 26.52 30.49 -25.06
CA VAL A 156 25.50 31.46 -24.67
C VAL A 156 24.14 30.99 -25.17
N ALA A 157 23.14 30.85 -24.25
CA ALA A 157 21.77 30.56 -24.62
C ALA A 157 21.15 31.81 -25.24
N LEU A 158 20.68 31.70 -26.48
CA LEU A 158 19.84 32.71 -27.14
C LEU A 158 18.39 32.53 -26.66
N ASP A 159 17.61 33.62 -26.67
CA ASP A 159 16.20 33.56 -26.32
C ASP A 159 15.43 32.57 -27.19
N ALA A 160 14.44 31.91 -26.60
CA ALA A 160 13.53 31.03 -27.32
C ALA A 160 12.85 31.76 -28.46
N GLY A 161 12.91 31.20 -29.67
CA GLY A 161 12.34 31.82 -30.88
C GLY A 161 13.30 32.78 -31.59
N ALA A 162 14.55 32.92 -31.18
CA ALA A 162 15.53 33.76 -31.92
C ALA A 162 15.84 33.22 -33.32
N VAL A 163 15.68 31.91 -33.55
CA VAL A 163 15.97 31.28 -34.85
C VAL A 163 14.69 30.79 -35.54
N THR A 164 13.83 30.06 -34.83
CA THR A 164 12.57 29.54 -35.39
C THR A 164 11.40 30.25 -34.75
N ARG A 165 10.66 30.95 -35.58
CA ARG A 165 9.47 31.72 -35.18
C ARG A 165 8.22 31.03 -35.73
N LEU A 166 7.57 30.22 -34.89
CA LEU A 166 6.36 29.49 -35.30
C LEU A 166 5.24 30.49 -35.73
N THR A 167 4.54 30.13 -36.77
CA THR A 167 3.46 30.95 -37.37
C THR A 167 2.11 30.22 -37.34
N LEU A 168 1.02 30.94 -37.51
CA LEU A 168 -0.30 30.34 -37.70
C LEU A 168 -0.36 29.46 -38.97
N GLU A 169 0.48 29.77 -39.97
CA GLU A 169 0.54 28.98 -41.19
C GLU A 169 1.16 27.62 -40.95
N ASP A 170 2.19 27.53 -40.12
CA ASP A 170 2.77 26.24 -39.73
C ASP A 170 1.71 25.33 -39.06
N SER A 171 0.86 25.89 -38.20
CA SER A 171 -0.23 25.13 -37.57
C SER A 171 -1.27 24.62 -38.55
N ARG A 172 -1.58 25.39 -39.62
CA ARG A 172 -2.49 24.94 -40.68
C ARG A 172 -1.89 23.84 -41.55
N GLN A 173 -0.62 23.99 -41.89
CA GLN A 173 0.10 22.99 -42.65
C GLN A 173 0.29 21.66 -41.91
N ILE A 174 0.57 21.73 -40.60
CA ILE A 174 0.58 20.55 -39.75
C ILE A 174 -0.79 19.84 -39.80
N ALA A 175 -1.88 20.61 -39.63
CA ALA A 175 -3.23 20.04 -39.66
C ALA A 175 -3.64 19.41 -41.01
N SER A 176 -3.09 19.91 -42.14
CA SER A 176 -3.45 19.42 -43.46
C SER A 176 -2.51 18.40 -44.09
N SER A 177 -1.24 18.37 -43.64
CA SER A 177 -0.19 17.62 -44.36
C SER A 177 0.38 16.44 -43.56
N VAL A 178 0.20 16.43 -42.21
CA VAL A 178 0.72 15.37 -41.36
C VAL A 178 -0.36 14.33 -41.13
N ALA A 179 -0.05 13.08 -41.44
CA ALA A 179 -0.95 11.96 -41.22
C ALA A 179 -1.18 11.71 -39.72
N GLY A 180 -2.37 11.21 -39.35
CA GLY A 180 -2.69 10.89 -37.96
C GLY A 180 -3.03 12.11 -37.09
N VAL A 181 -2.92 13.33 -37.61
CA VAL A 181 -3.31 14.56 -36.85
C VAL A 181 -4.81 14.68 -36.80
N LYS A 182 -5.36 14.73 -35.57
CA LYS A 182 -6.79 14.88 -35.32
C LYS A 182 -7.20 16.34 -35.09
N LYS A 183 -6.45 17.09 -34.31
CA LYS A 183 -6.67 18.49 -34.01
C LYS A 183 -5.37 19.23 -33.83
N VAL A 184 -5.39 20.55 -34.09
CA VAL A 184 -4.24 21.43 -33.89
C VAL A 184 -4.69 22.72 -33.22
N ALA A 185 -4.01 23.11 -32.16
CA ALA A 185 -4.28 24.35 -31.42
C ALA A 185 -3.00 25.18 -31.27
N PRO A 186 -2.80 26.18 -32.17
CA PRO A 186 -1.76 27.19 -31.96
C PRO A 186 -2.08 28.03 -30.74
N SER A 187 -1.06 28.43 -29.98
CA SER A 187 -1.22 29.21 -28.76
C SER A 187 -0.21 30.34 -28.69
N VAL A 188 -0.69 31.49 -28.25
CA VAL A 188 0.12 32.67 -27.89
C VAL A 188 -0.20 33.03 -26.45
N SER A 189 0.79 33.36 -25.66
CA SER A 189 0.60 33.64 -24.24
C SER A 189 1.25 34.97 -23.85
N GLY A 190 0.71 35.59 -22.81
CA GLY A 190 1.27 36.77 -22.20
C GLY A 190 0.62 37.04 -20.85
N ARG A 191 1.18 37.93 -20.06
CA ARG A 191 0.53 38.46 -18.86
C ARG A 191 -0.21 39.77 -19.17
N ALA A 192 -1.41 39.90 -18.63
CA ALA A 192 -2.19 41.10 -18.77
C ALA A 192 -2.96 41.42 -17.50
N GLN A 193 -3.20 42.69 -17.27
CA GLN A 193 -4.08 43.16 -16.21
C GLN A 193 -5.52 43.14 -16.68
N VAL A 194 -6.35 42.43 -15.96
CA VAL A 194 -7.81 42.36 -16.17
C VAL A 194 -8.50 43.25 -15.14
N VAL A 195 -9.44 44.04 -15.58
CA VAL A 195 -10.20 44.99 -14.74
C VAL A 195 -11.69 44.76 -14.93
N SER A 196 -12.41 44.60 -13.83
CA SER A 196 -13.88 44.54 -13.80
C SER A 196 -14.40 45.50 -12.71
N GLY A 197 -15.11 46.52 -13.10
CA GLY A 197 -15.56 47.57 -12.17
C GLY A 197 -14.37 48.23 -11.44
N ASN A 198 -14.33 48.09 -10.13
CA ASN A 198 -13.27 48.61 -9.25
C ASN A 198 -12.19 47.57 -8.86
N LYS A 199 -12.33 46.32 -9.34
CA LYS A 199 -11.38 45.25 -9.08
C LYS A 199 -10.44 45.05 -10.25
N ASN A 200 -9.20 44.64 -9.96
CA ASN A 200 -8.21 44.28 -10.97
C ASN A 200 -7.41 43.05 -10.54
N TRP A 201 -6.98 42.27 -11.52
CA TRP A 201 -6.18 41.07 -11.32
C TRP A 201 -5.19 40.91 -12.47
N SER A 202 -3.95 40.49 -12.16
CA SER A 202 -2.93 40.22 -13.18
C SER A 202 -2.89 38.71 -13.43
N THR A 203 -3.30 38.28 -14.60
CA THR A 203 -3.47 36.90 -14.98
C THR A 203 -2.73 36.55 -16.27
N GLN A 204 -2.56 35.24 -16.52
CA GLN A 204 -2.06 34.77 -17.80
C GLN A 204 -3.18 34.78 -18.86
N VAL A 205 -2.93 35.44 -19.95
CA VAL A 205 -3.81 35.41 -21.12
C VAL A 205 -3.23 34.46 -22.16
N ILE A 206 -4.07 33.56 -22.68
CA ILE A 206 -3.73 32.61 -23.72
C ILE A 206 -4.69 32.81 -24.89
N GLY A 207 -4.12 33.18 -26.04
CA GLY A 207 -4.85 33.18 -27.31
C GLY A 207 -4.72 31.83 -27.97
N THR A 208 -5.83 31.20 -28.34
CA THR A 208 -5.83 29.86 -28.93
C THR A 208 -7.01 29.65 -29.88
N THR A 209 -7.16 28.46 -30.45
CA THR A 209 -8.30 28.08 -31.31
C THR A 209 -9.35 27.27 -30.52
N PRO A 210 -10.60 27.14 -31.06
CA PRO A 210 -11.66 26.37 -30.42
C PRO A 210 -11.31 24.92 -30.09
N ASP A 211 -10.46 24.28 -30.89
CA ASP A 211 -10.05 22.91 -30.69
C ASP A 211 -9.27 22.68 -29.37
N TYR A 212 -8.67 23.76 -28.84
CA TYR A 212 -7.98 23.72 -27.53
C TYR A 212 -8.88 23.26 -26.39
N ALA A 213 -10.15 23.60 -26.36
CA ALA A 213 -11.07 23.26 -25.31
C ALA A 213 -11.12 21.73 -25.05
N SER A 214 -11.34 20.98 -26.13
CA SER A 214 -11.38 19.51 -26.05
C SER A 214 -10.00 18.87 -25.89
N MET A 215 -8.95 19.43 -26.53
CA MET A 215 -7.59 18.92 -26.43
C MET A 215 -7.00 19.03 -25.02
N ARG A 216 -7.38 20.09 -24.29
CA ARG A 216 -6.85 20.38 -22.95
C ARG A 216 -7.88 20.21 -21.84
N ALA A 217 -8.95 19.46 -22.06
CA ALA A 217 -10.05 19.29 -21.08
C ALA A 217 -10.45 20.63 -20.44
N SER A 218 -10.63 21.64 -21.27
CA SER A 218 -10.95 23.05 -20.89
C SER A 218 -12.30 23.47 -21.43
N GLU A 219 -13.24 22.55 -21.57
CA GLU A 219 -14.62 22.85 -21.93
C GLU A 219 -15.29 23.61 -20.79
N PRO A 220 -15.92 24.76 -21.07
CA PRO A 220 -16.53 25.61 -20.05
C PRO A 220 -17.59 24.86 -19.23
N THR A 221 -17.55 25.02 -17.91
CA THR A 221 -18.58 24.49 -17.00
C THR A 221 -19.84 25.37 -17.05
N ILE A 222 -19.66 26.67 -17.26
CA ILE A 222 -20.76 27.65 -17.38
C ILE A 222 -20.54 28.44 -18.64
N GLY A 223 -21.61 28.65 -19.43
CA GLY A 223 -21.53 29.36 -20.67
C GLY A 223 -21.03 28.50 -21.84
N ARG A 224 -20.23 29.07 -22.73
CA ARG A 224 -19.70 28.40 -23.92
C ARG A 224 -18.27 28.82 -24.23
N PHE A 225 -17.60 28.03 -25.05
CA PHE A 225 -16.33 28.40 -25.67
C PHE A 225 -16.57 29.24 -26.92
N PHE A 226 -15.55 29.93 -27.42
CA PHE A 226 -15.64 30.68 -28.67
C PHE A 226 -15.60 29.73 -29.88
N THR A 227 -16.26 30.20 -30.99
CA THR A 227 -16.39 29.40 -32.21
C THR A 227 -15.26 29.71 -33.20
N LYS A 228 -15.13 28.86 -34.25
CA LYS A 228 -14.18 29.10 -35.36
C LYS A 228 -14.49 30.42 -36.09
N GLU A 229 -15.75 30.81 -36.14
CA GLU A 229 -16.18 32.03 -36.77
C GLU A 229 -15.77 33.28 -35.94
N GLU A 230 -15.92 33.20 -34.61
CA GLU A 230 -15.47 34.25 -33.69
C GLU A 230 -13.95 34.44 -33.72
N ASP A 231 -13.18 33.31 -33.90
CA ASP A 231 -11.73 33.40 -34.08
C ASP A 231 -11.36 34.10 -35.40
N ARG A 232 -12.00 33.70 -36.52
CA ARG A 232 -11.79 34.35 -37.82
C ARG A 232 -12.12 35.82 -37.84
N GLN A 233 -13.22 36.21 -37.19
CA GLN A 233 -13.70 37.59 -37.07
C GLN A 233 -12.93 38.42 -36.03
N ARG A 234 -11.99 37.78 -35.30
CA ARG A 234 -11.24 38.39 -34.22
C ARG A 234 -12.16 38.99 -33.16
N ALA A 235 -13.18 38.24 -32.79
CA ALA A 235 -14.17 38.70 -31.81
C ALA A 235 -13.50 38.97 -30.45
N ARG A 236 -14.00 39.96 -29.74
CA ARG A 236 -13.53 40.34 -28.40
C ARG A 236 -14.31 39.61 -27.33
N VAL A 237 -14.16 38.28 -27.33
CA VAL A 237 -14.78 37.36 -26.37
C VAL A 237 -13.70 36.64 -25.56
N VAL A 238 -14.04 36.29 -24.31
CA VAL A 238 -13.12 35.60 -23.41
C VAL A 238 -13.81 34.54 -22.59
N VAL A 239 -13.06 33.52 -22.23
CA VAL A 239 -13.42 32.48 -21.26
C VAL A 239 -12.47 32.59 -20.07
N LEU A 240 -13.03 32.73 -18.87
CA LEU A 240 -12.25 32.94 -17.64
C LEU A 240 -11.96 31.64 -16.92
N GLY A 241 -10.78 31.54 -16.37
CA GLY A 241 -10.46 30.52 -15.36
C GLY A 241 -11.06 30.88 -14.01
N MET A 242 -11.08 29.94 -13.09
CA MET A 242 -11.78 30.10 -11.82
C MET A 242 -11.15 31.14 -10.91
N THR A 243 -9.81 31.27 -10.92
CA THR A 243 -9.11 32.31 -10.12
C THR A 243 -9.46 33.72 -10.53
N PRO A 244 -9.38 34.13 -11.81
CA PRO A 244 -9.90 35.46 -12.25
C PRO A 244 -11.39 35.67 -11.92
N VAL A 245 -12.24 34.65 -11.97
CA VAL A 245 -13.65 34.76 -11.59
C VAL A 245 -13.78 35.11 -10.10
N ARG A 246 -13.11 34.34 -9.22
CA ARG A 246 -13.12 34.60 -7.77
C ARG A 246 -12.63 36.00 -7.42
N GLU A 247 -11.53 36.43 -8.02
CA GLU A 247 -10.88 37.68 -7.67
C GLU A 247 -11.66 38.91 -8.19
N LEU A 248 -12.23 38.79 -9.39
CA LEU A 248 -12.91 39.94 -10.04
C LEU A 248 -14.40 40.00 -9.71
N PHE A 249 -15.07 38.85 -9.62
CA PHE A 249 -16.53 38.79 -9.48
C PHE A 249 -16.98 38.26 -8.13
N GLY A 250 -16.15 37.46 -7.42
CA GLY A 250 -16.54 36.74 -6.19
C GLY A 250 -17.61 35.69 -6.53
N ASP A 251 -18.78 35.81 -5.91
CA ASP A 251 -19.92 34.91 -6.14
C ASP A 251 -20.86 35.35 -7.29
N ALA A 252 -20.59 36.49 -7.93
CA ALA A 252 -21.43 36.98 -8.99
C ALA A 252 -21.19 36.24 -10.33
N ASN A 253 -22.24 36.05 -11.12
CA ASN A 253 -22.12 35.41 -12.43
C ASN A 253 -21.38 36.33 -13.41
N PRO A 254 -20.22 35.92 -13.94
CA PRO A 254 -19.43 36.74 -14.86
C PRO A 254 -19.95 36.72 -16.31
N ILE A 255 -20.84 35.77 -16.67
CA ILE A 255 -21.31 35.63 -18.07
C ILE A 255 -22.11 36.83 -18.55
N GLY A 256 -21.73 37.36 -19.69
CA GLY A 256 -22.34 38.57 -20.27
C GLY A 256 -21.75 39.89 -19.80
N GLU A 257 -20.88 39.83 -18.76
CA GLU A 257 -20.19 41.04 -18.28
C GLU A 257 -19.03 41.43 -19.21
N THR A 258 -18.74 42.76 -19.24
CA THR A 258 -17.64 43.32 -20.03
C THR A 258 -16.46 43.62 -19.12
N ILE A 259 -15.31 42.98 -19.39
CA ILE A 259 -14.06 43.24 -18.70
C ILE A 259 -13.06 43.98 -19.57
N LYS A 260 -12.15 44.73 -18.95
CA LYS A 260 -11.03 45.38 -19.66
C LYS A 260 -9.75 44.55 -19.45
N ILE A 261 -9.10 44.19 -20.57
CA ILE A 261 -7.79 43.57 -20.58
C ILE A 261 -6.83 44.51 -21.31
N ASN A 262 -5.80 45.02 -20.62
CA ASN A 262 -4.87 46.02 -21.16
C ASN A 262 -5.61 47.15 -21.94
N LYS A 263 -6.64 47.72 -21.34
CA LYS A 263 -7.46 48.83 -21.90
C LYS A 263 -8.42 48.43 -23.05
N VAL A 264 -8.47 47.18 -23.47
CA VAL A 264 -9.42 46.66 -24.50
C VAL A 264 -10.58 45.96 -23.81
N ASN A 265 -11.81 46.26 -24.24
CA ASN A 265 -13.01 45.61 -23.70
C ASN A 265 -13.24 44.24 -24.34
N PHE A 266 -13.58 43.26 -23.48
CA PHE A 266 -13.91 41.88 -23.86
C PHE A 266 -15.20 41.45 -23.18
N LEU A 267 -16.02 40.68 -23.87
CA LEU A 267 -17.23 40.05 -23.36
C LEU A 267 -16.90 38.70 -22.77
N VAL A 268 -17.30 38.42 -21.54
CA VAL A 268 -17.16 37.13 -20.91
C VAL A 268 -18.25 36.19 -21.40
N ILE A 269 -17.89 35.07 -22.05
CA ILE A 269 -18.83 34.10 -22.63
C ILE A 269 -18.81 32.71 -21.95
N GLY A 270 -17.82 32.45 -21.11
CA GLY A 270 -17.70 31.14 -20.42
C GLY A 270 -16.77 31.21 -19.23
N VAL A 271 -16.89 30.16 -18.37
CA VAL A 271 -16.02 29.91 -17.24
C VAL A 271 -15.50 28.49 -17.34
N LEU A 272 -14.18 28.32 -17.19
CA LEU A 272 -13.49 27.04 -17.28
C LEU A 272 -13.76 26.18 -16.04
N PRO A 273 -13.65 24.85 -16.16
CA PRO A 273 -13.67 23.97 -15.01
C PRO A 273 -12.49 24.24 -14.07
N GLU A 274 -12.71 24.05 -12.78
CA GLU A 274 -11.65 24.15 -11.77
C GLU A 274 -10.69 22.96 -11.91
N LYS A 275 -9.41 23.25 -12.15
CA LYS A 275 -8.33 22.27 -12.26
C LYS A 275 -7.45 22.22 -11.01
N GLY A 276 -7.57 23.24 -10.17
CA GLY A 276 -6.83 23.40 -8.93
C GLY A 276 -5.43 24.00 -9.11
N ALA A 277 -4.87 24.42 -7.98
CA ALA A 277 -3.51 24.93 -7.90
C ALA A 277 -2.56 23.81 -7.51
N ASN A 278 -1.50 23.58 -8.28
CA ASN A 278 -0.38 22.75 -7.90
C ASN A 278 0.65 23.60 -7.14
N SER A 279 1.53 22.97 -6.34
CA SER A 279 2.57 23.67 -5.55
C SER A 279 3.44 24.66 -6.36
N TRP A 280 3.46 24.55 -7.68
CA TRP A 280 4.30 25.34 -8.58
C TRP A 280 3.53 26.35 -9.43
N ARG A 281 2.23 26.14 -9.64
CA ARG A 281 1.41 26.98 -10.52
C ARG A 281 -0.07 26.80 -10.26
N ASP A 282 -0.81 27.91 -10.26
CA ASP A 282 -2.27 27.92 -10.34
C ASP A 282 -2.69 27.71 -11.81
N GLN A 283 -3.37 26.57 -12.09
CA GLN A 283 -3.85 26.25 -13.44
C GLN A 283 -5.13 27.02 -13.78
N ASP A 284 -5.79 27.56 -12.78
CA ASP A 284 -7.05 28.29 -12.90
C ASP A 284 -6.85 29.79 -13.10
N ASP A 285 -5.58 30.30 -12.93
CA ASP A 285 -5.23 31.69 -13.15
C ASP A 285 -4.93 31.97 -14.64
N ILE A 286 -5.93 31.78 -15.48
CA ILE A 286 -5.84 31.95 -16.94
C ILE A 286 -7.10 32.66 -17.53
N VAL A 287 -6.91 33.31 -18.67
CA VAL A 287 -7.96 33.83 -19.52
C VAL A 287 -7.72 33.34 -20.94
N LEU A 288 -8.71 32.67 -21.53
CA LEU A 288 -8.64 32.18 -22.90
C LEU A 288 -9.39 33.11 -23.84
N MET A 289 -8.83 33.32 -25.03
CA MET A 289 -9.44 34.12 -26.08
C MET A 289 -9.02 33.63 -27.48
N PRO A 290 -9.70 34.07 -28.56
CA PRO A 290 -9.31 33.74 -29.92
C PRO A 290 -7.87 34.16 -30.23
N VAL A 291 -7.10 33.27 -30.88
CA VAL A 291 -5.65 33.48 -31.11
C VAL A 291 -5.36 34.74 -31.90
N ALA A 292 -6.13 34.98 -32.98
CA ALA A 292 -5.95 36.17 -33.80
C ALA A 292 -6.25 37.48 -33.06
N THR A 293 -7.17 37.44 -32.07
CA THR A 293 -7.49 38.58 -31.20
C THR A 293 -6.36 38.83 -30.21
N ALA A 294 -5.86 37.78 -29.53
CA ALA A 294 -4.75 37.88 -28.61
C ALA A 294 -3.50 38.45 -29.28
N MET A 295 -3.10 37.87 -30.42
CA MET A 295 -1.90 38.31 -31.15
C MET A 295 -1.96 39.79 -31.55
N ARG A 296 -3.05 40.20 -32.23
CA ARG A 296 -3.07 41.51 -32.87
C ARG A 296 -3.60 42.64 -32.00
N ARG A 297 -4.51 42.35 -31.06
CA ARG A 297 -5.17 43.43 -30.27
C ARG A 297 -4.63 43.57 -28.86
N LEU A 298 -4.02 42.49 -28.31
CA LEU A 298 -3.63 42.50 -26.91
C LEU A 298 -2.10 42.41 -26.72
N LEU A 299 -1.45 41.50 -27.40
CA LEU A 299 -0.03 41.16 -27.16
C LEU A 299 0.93 41.79 -28.19
N GLY A 300 0.41 42.22 -29.37
CA GLY A 300 1.25 42.79 -30.44
C GLY A 300 2.26 41.78 -31.01
N LYS A 301 1.96 40.48 -30.93
CA LYS A 301 2.83 39.42 -31.40
C LYS A 301 2.45 38.96 -32.81
N GLU A 302 3.46 38.74 -33.65
CA GLU A 302 3.28 38.20 -35.01
C GLU A 302 3.49 36.68 -35.04
N PHE A 303 4.13 36.12 -34.04
CA PHE A 303 4.49 34.71 -33.91
C PHE A 303 3.75 34.05 -32.74
N ILE A 304 3.55 32.76 -32.83
CA ILE A 304 2.94 31.94 -31.77
C ILE A 304 4.01 31.32 -30.89
N ASP A 305 3.62 31.08 -29.64
CA ASP A 305 4.54 30.52 -28.62
C ASP A 305 4.56 29.00 -28.60
N SER A 306 3.50 28.36 -29.10
CA SER A 306 3.44 26.88 -29.21
C SER A 306 2.35 26.42 -30.19
N ILE A 307 2.48 25.20 -30.67
CA ILE A 307 1.45 24.48 -31.41
C ILE A 307 1.21 23.16 -30.68
N ASP A 308 0.01 22.96 -30.14
CA ASP A 308 -0.43 21.70 -29.61
C ASP A 308 -1.07 20.88 -30.74
N VAL A 309 -0.68 19.62 -30.88
CA VAL A 309 -1.14 18.69 -31.91
C VAL A 309 -1.67 17.42 -31.24
N GLU A 310 -2.95 17.13 -31.42
CA GLU A 310 -3.57 15.89 -30.97
C GLU A 310 -3.45 14.83 -32.07
N ILE A 311 -2.85 13.69 -31.72
CA ILE A 311 -2.68 12.54 -32.61
C ILE A 311 -3.79 11.51 -32.33
N THR A 312 -4.26 10.85 -33.39
CA THR A 312 -5.39 9.91 -33.34
C THR A 312 -5.05 8.68 -32.48
N SER A 313 -3.85 8.11 -32.64
CA SER A 313 -3.42 6.95 -31.88
C SER A 313 -1.99 7.12 -31.34
N PRO A 314 -1.67 6.53 -30.15
CA PRO A 314 -0.34 6.61 -29.57
C PRO A 314 0.75 5.98 -30.48
N GLU A 315 0.40 5.00 -31.29
CA GLU A 315 1.30 4.31 -32.20
C GLU A 315 1.80 5.19 -33.34
N GLU A 316 0.98 6.19 -33.73
CA GLU A 316 1.30 7.13 -34.80
C GLU A 316 2.15 8.33 -34.31
N ILE A 317 2.32 8.50 -33.02
CA ILE A 317 3.04 9.63 -32.42
C ILE A 317 4.50 9.74 -32.95
N PRO A 318 5.30 8.67 -33.00
CA PRO A 318 6.69 8.78 -33.49
C PRO A 318 6.75 9.27 -34.95
N GLN A 319 5.90 8.70 -35.82
CA GLN A 319 5.85 9.09 -37.23
C GLN A 319 5.38 10.55 -37.39
N ALA A 320 4.32 10.93 -36.66
CA ALA A 320 3.83 12.31 -36.70
C ALA A 320 4.87 13.31 -36.16
N GLN A 321 5.68 12.92 -35.16
CA GLN A 321 6.78 13.76 -34.65
C GLN A 321 7.86 13.99 -35.73
N ASP A 322 8.25 12.96 -36.47
CA ASP A 322 9.21 13.06 -37.54
C ASP A 322 8.64 13.92 -38.71
N ASP A 323 7.41 13.67 -39.12
CA ASP A 323 6.72 14.44 -40.16
C ASP A 323 6.60 15.91 -39.84
N ILE A 324 6.20 16.24 -38.58
CA ILE A 324 6.13 17.63 -38.08
C ILE A 324 7.52 18.26 -38.10
N SER A 325 8.52 17.53 -37.64
CA SER A 325 9.92 18.01 -37.64
C SER A 325 10.39 18.36 -39.03
N GLU A 326 10.18 17.44 -40.01
CA GLU A 326 10.55 17.66 -41.41
C GLU A 326 9.80 18.87 -42.02
N LEU A 327 8.50 18.99 -41.71
CA LEU A 327 7.69 20.10 -42.21
C LEU A 327 8.23 21.45 -41.70
N ILE A 328 8.56 21.55 -40.41
CA ILE A 328 9.09 22.80 -39.82
C ILE A 328 10.47 23.12 -40.39
N ILE A 329 11.37 22.13 -40.51
CA ILE A 329 12.69 22.29 -41.09
C ILE A 329 12.58 22.80 -42.53
N ARG A 330 11.68 22.25 -43.33
CA ARG A 330 11.42 22.65 -44.69
C ARG A 330 10.84 24.09 -44.82
N ASN A 331 9.83 24.40 -44.01
CA ASN A 331 9.14 25.70 -44.04
C ASN A 331 10.07 26.84 -43.63
N HIS A 332 10.87 26.61 -42.61
CA HIS A 332 11.79 27.63 -42.07
C HIS A 332 13.17 27.57 -42.69
N ARG A 333 13.40 26.66 -43.68
CA ARG A 333 14.67 26.47 -44.37
C ARG A 333 15.86 26.27 -43.43
N LEU A 334 15.65 25.49 -42.38
CA LEU A 334 16.62 25.28 -41.32
C LEU A 334 17.75 24.34 -41.81
N GLY A 335 19.00 24.81 -41.70
CA GLY A 335 20.18 23.96 -41.95
C GLY A 335 20.42 22.96 -40.81
N ASP A 336 21.30 21.99 -41.02
CA ASP A 336 21.61 20.95 -40.03
C ASP A 336 22.02 21.51 -38.67
N ALA A 337 22.74 22.63 -38.65
CA ALA A 337 23.14 23.31 -37.42
C ALA A 337 21.96 24.01 -36.67
N GLN A 338 20.78 24.04 -37.26
CA GLN A 338 19.60 24.77 -36.75
C GLN A 338 18.44 23.82 -36.40
N LYS A 339 18.62 22.51 -36.57
CA LYS A 339 17.59 21.52 -36.25
C LYS A 339 17.13 21.58 -34.78
N ASP A 340 18.00 22.00 -33.84
CA ASP A 340 17.69 22.18 -32.43
C ASP A 340 17.02 23.53 -32.10
N SER A 341 16.63 24.33 -33.13
CA SER A 341 16.00 25.63 -32.92
C SER A 341 14.50 25.57 -32.59
N PHE A 342 13.93 24.39 -32.59
CA PHE A 342 12.60 24.08 -32.09
C PHE A 342 12.63 22.75 -31.30
N GLU A 343 11.64 22.55 -30.48
CA GLU A 343 11.50 21.36 -29.62
C GLU A 343 10.08 20.79 -29.79
N ILE A 344 10.00 19.49 -30.07
CA ILE A 344 8.72 18.77 -30.05
C ILE A 344 8.70 17.93 -28.76
N ARG A 345 7.81 18.32 -27.85
CA ARG A 345 7.62 17.60 -26.58
C ARG A 345 6.48 16.62 -26.72
N ASN A 346 6.79 15.37 -26.48
CA ASN A 346 5.82 14.29 -26.43
C ASN A 346 5.35 14.12 -24.97
N LEU A 347 4.10 14.46 -24.70
CA LEU A 347 3.52 14.30 -23.36
C LEU A 347 3.41 12.83 -22.98
N ALA A 348 3.17 11.93 -23.93
CA ALA A 348 3.09 10.50 -23.66
C ALA A 348 4.45 9.91 -23.25
N GLU A 349 5.55 10.36 -23.82
CA GLU A 349 6.91 9.95 -23.39
C GLU A 349 7.23 10.44 -21.98
N LEU A 350 6.85 11.69 -21.67
CA LEU A 350 7.01 12.22 -20.32
C LEU A 350 6.21 11.40 -19.31
N GLN A 351 4.99 11.02 -19.65
CA GLN A 351 4.14 10.15 -18.82
C GLN A 351 4.76 8.77 -18.64
N ALA A 352 5.26 8.17 -19.73
CA ALA A 352 5.93 6.87 -19.70
C ALA A 352 7.19 6.91 -18.80
N ALA A 353 8.00 7.96 -18.92
CA ALA A 353 9.21 8.14 -18.11
C ALA A 353 8.87 8.32 -16.62
N LEU A 354 7.85 9.11 -16.28
CA LEU A 354 7.37 9.28 -14.90
C LEU A 354 6.81 7.97 -14.34
N THR A 355 6.06 7.22 -15.14
CA THR A 355 5.52 5.91 -14.74
C THR A 355 6.63 4.90 -14.50
N ALA A 356 7.64 4.82 -15.39
CA ALA A 356 8.80 3.96 -15.24
C ALA A 356 9.62 4.31 -14.00
N THR A 357 9.82 5.60 -13.73
CA THR A 357 10.48 6.10 -12.51
C THR A 357 9.70 5.67 -11.27
N SER A 358 8.38 5.85 -11.26
CA SER A 358 7.51 5.44 -10.15
C SER A 358 7.55 3.93 -9.90
N GLN A 359 7.57 3.12 -10.98
CA GLN A 359 7.71 1.66 -10.89
C GLN A 359 9.06 1.26 -10.28
N THR A 360 10.15 1.89 -10.72
CA THR A 360 11.49 1.65 -10.20
C THR A 360 11.57 1.99 -8.70
N MET A 361 11.03 3.15 -8.29
CA MET A 361 10.93 3.53 -6.89
C MET A 361 10.10 2.54 -6.07
N SER A 362 8.97 2.10 -6.61
CA SER A 362 8.11 1.09 -5.95
C SER A 362 8.83 -0.24 -5.78
N LEU A 363 9.63 -0.67 -6.76
CA LEU A 363 10.43 -1.90 -6.66
C LEU A 363 11.53 -1.78 -5.59
N LEU A 364 12.25 -0.66 -5.55
CA LEU A 364 13.27 -0.39 -4.53
C LEU A 364 12.66 -0.42 -3.13
N LEU A 365 11.54 0.27 -2.95
CA LEU A 365 10.82 0.30 -1.68
C LEU A 365 10.30 -1.08 -1.27
N ALA A 366 9.75 -1.85 -2.22
CA ALA A 366 9.32 -3.24 -1.98
C ALA A 366 10.50 -4.14 -1.56
N SER A 367 11.69 -3.93 -2.14
CA SER A 367 12.90 -4.67 -1.77
C SER A 367 13.32 -4.36 -0.33
N ILE A 368 13.30 -3.09 0.07
CA ILE A 368 13.60 -2.67 1.46
C ILE A 368 12.58 -3.29 2.43
N ALA A 369 11.30 -3.27 2.06
CA ALA A 369 10.24 -3.88 2.86
C ALA A 369 10.41 -5.39 3.00
N ALA A 370 10.82 -6.09 1.93
CA ALA A 370 11.12 -7.52 1.97
C ALA A 370 12.28 -7.84 2.91
N ILE A 371 13.36 -7.04 2.86
CA ILE A 371 14.49 -7.18 3.80
C ILE A 371 14.03 -6.95 5.24
N SER A 372 13.23 -5.93 5.49
CA SER A 372 12.68 -5.66 6.83
C SER A 372 11.84 -6.82 7.35
N LEU A 373 11.03 -7.43 6.48
CA LEU A 373 10.22 -8.60 6.82
C LEU A 373 11.08 -9.84 7.10
N LEU A 374 12.19 -10.04 6.35
CA LEU A 374 13.16 -11.09 6.60
C LEU A 374 13.80 -10.93 7.98
N VAL A 375 14.23 -9.72 8.32
CA VAL A 375 14.82 -9.42 9.65
C VAL A 375 13.78 -9.68 10.76
N GLY A 376 12.54 -9.24 10.59
CA GLY A 376 11.44 -9.54 11.51
C GLY A 376 11.16 -11.04 11.64
N GLY A 377 11.20 -11.77 10.53
CA GLY A 377 11.05 -13.24 10.49
C GLY A 377 12.17 -13.97 11.23
N ILE A 378 13.43 -13.56 11.06
CA ILE A 378 14.56 -14.08 11.82
C ILE A 378 14.37 -13.83 13.33
N GLY A 379 13.82 -12.67 13.70
CA GLY A 379 13.45 -12.35 15.06
C GLY A 379 12.43 -13.35 15.64
N ILE A 380 11.38 -13.69 14.88
CA ILE A 380 10.41 -14.73 15.28
C ILE A 380 11.11 -16.07 15.45
N MET A 381 11.91 -16.49 14.47
CA MET A 381 12.62 -17.76 14.51
C MET A 381 13.48 -17.87 15.77
N ASN A 382 14.24 -16.82 16.08
CA ASN A 382 15.13 -16.82 17.25
C ASN A 382 14.34 -16.96 18.58
N ILE A 383 13.21 -16.25 18.70
CA ILE A 383 12.39 -16.35 19.91
C ILE A 383 11.67 -17.69 20.02
N MET A 384 11.21 -18.23 18.91
CA MET A 384 10.62 -19.57 18.90
C MET A 384 11.63 -20.63 19.33
N LEU A 385 12.91 -20.49 18.92
CA LEU A 385 13.98 -21.39 19.38
C LEU A 385 14.19 -21.32 20.91
N VAL A 386 14.26 -20.10 21.44
CA VAL A 386 14.36 -19.89 22.89
C VAL A 386 13.12 -20.43 23.61
N SER A 387 11.91 -20.22 23.06
CA SER A 387 10.68 -20.79 23.62
C SER A 387 10.67 -22.31 23.64
N VAL A 388 11.21 -22.95 22.61
CA VAL A 388 11.37 -24.43 22.56
C VAL A 388 12.32 -24.90 23.64
N THR A 389 13.47 -24.24 23.84
CA THR A 389 14.44 -24.62 24.87
C THR A 389 13.86 -24.41 26.27
N GLU A 390 13.21 -23.30 26.56
CA GLU A 390 12.55 -23.04 27.86
C GLU A 390 11.42 -24.04 28.18
N ARG A 391 10.74 -24.58 27.15
CA ARG A 391 9.63 -25.55 27.31
C ARG A 391 10.02 -26.99 26.99
N THR A 392 11.30 -27.30 26.92
CA THR A 392 11.78 -28.65 26.56
C THR A 392 11.15 -29.74 27.44
N ARG A 393 11.11 -29.56 28.77
CA ARG A 393 10.52 -30.51 29.72
C ARG A 393 9.00 -30.66 29.52
N GLU A 394 8.28 -29.58 29.26
CA GLU A 394 6.85 -29.62 28.96
C GLU A 394 6.54 -30.38 27.68
N ILE A 395 7.35 -30.17 26.62
CA ILE A 395 7.24 -30.91 25.35
C ILE A 395 7.51 -32.40 25.59
N GLY A 396 8.54 -32.72 26.40
CA GLY A 396 8.87 -34.08 26.78
C GLY A 396 7.70 -34.78 27.49
N LEU A 397 7.08 -34.11 28.47
CA LEU A 397 5.92 -34.61 29.19
C LEU A 397 4.73 -34.88 28.29
N ARG A 398 4.37 -33.93 27.39
CA ARG A 398 3.29 -34.12 26.42
C ARG A 398 3.51 -35.32 25.52
N LYS A 399 4.75 -35.51 25.04
CA LYS A 399 5.10 -36.63 24.18
C LYS A 399 5.12 -37.97 24.96
N ALA A 400 5.51 -37.96 26.21
CA ALA A 400 5.42 -39.14 27.09
C ALA A 400 3.97 -39.55 27.35
N LEU A 401 3.03 -38.58 27.39
CA LEU A 401 1.58 -38.80 27.51
C LEU A 401 0.91 -39.16 26.16
N GLY A 402 1.67 -39.31 25.05
CA GLY A 402 1.20 -39.82 23.77
C GLY A 402 0.95 -38.74 22.69
N ALA A 403 1.37 -37.49 22.89
CA ALA A 403 1.26 -36.45 21.83
C ALA A 403 2.12 -36.84 20.61
N ARG A 404 1.53 -36.72 19.42
CA ARG A 404 2.19 -37.04 18.16
C ARG A 404 3.12 -35.89 17.75
N ARG A 405 4.14 -36.20 16.95
CA ARG A 405 5.03 -35.17 16.36
C ARG A 405 4.27 -34.06 15.63
N LYS A 406 3.17 -34.42 14.91
CA LYS A 406 2.32 -33.49 14.19
C LYS A 406 1.60 -32.51 15.11
N ASP A 407 1.22 -32.95 16.31
CA ASP A 407 0.49 -32.10 17.28
C ASP A 407 1.41 -31.02 17.85
N ILE A 408 2.65 -31.40 18.22
CA ILE A 408 3.68 -30.46 18.68
C ILE A 408 4.05 -29.46 17.55
N LEU A 409 4.27 -29.97 16.33
CA LEU A 409 4.58 -29.12 15.17
C LEU A 409 3.46 -28.10 14.89
N ALA A 410 2.22 -28.56 14.86
CA ALA A 410 1.05 -27.70 14.62
C ALA A 410 0.91 -26.62 15.72
N GLN A 411 1.13 -26.99 16.99
CA GLN A 411 1.06 -26.07 18.11
C GLN A 411 2.05 -24.91 17.95
N PHE A 412 3.34 -25.20 17.74
CA PHE A 412 4.37 -24.17 17.60
C PHE A 412 4.21 -23.36 16.31
N LEU A 413 3.74 -24.00 15.23
CA LEU A 413 3.45 -23.30 13.98
C LEU A 413 2.28 -22.32 14.13
N ILE A 414 1.19 -22.71 14.79
CA ILE A 414 0.07 -21.83 15.09
C ILE A 414 0.53 -20.66 15.98
N GLU A 415 1.37 -20.93 16.98
CA GLU A 415 1.92 -19.90 17.86
C GLU A 415 2.71 -18.84 17.05
N SER A 416 3.60 -19.26 16.13
CA SER A 416 4.36 -18.35 15.27
C SER A 416 3.46 -17.56 14.31
N VAL A 417 2.43 -18.18 13.72
CA VAL A 417 1.46 -17.51 12.84
C VAL A 417 0.63 -16.49 13.62
N VAL A 418 0.19 -16.81 14.84
CA VAL A 418 -0.57 -15.86 15.68
C VAL A 418 0.29 -14.65 16.04
N VAL A 419 1.57 -14.83 16.39
CA VAL A 419 2.49 -13.72 16.67
C VAL A 419 2.67 -12.84 15.44
N SER A 420 2.96 -13.45 14.28
CA SER A 420 3.19 -12.71 13.04
C SER A 420 1.92 -12.01 12.53
N ALA A 421 0.77 -12.68 12.58
CA ALA A 421 -0.51 -12.09 12.18
C ALA A 421 -0.91 -10.92 13.09
N SER A 422 -0.68 -11.04 14.40
CA SER A 422 -0.93 -9.95 15.36
C SER A 422 -0.01 -8.75 15.08
N GLY A 423 1.30 -9.00 14.85
CA GLY A 423 2.25 -7.97 14.43
C GLY A 423 1.86 -7.34 13.09
N GLY A 424 1.39 -8.15 12.14
CA GLY A 424 0.89 -7.70 10.85
C GLY A 424 -0.33 -6.80 10.96
N LEU A 425 -1.33 -7.17 11.78
CA LEU A 425 -2.53 -6.35 11.99
C LEU A 425 -2.19 -4.99 12.61
N ILE A 426 -1.32 -4.97 13.63
CA ILE A 426 -0.85 -3.73 14.24
C ILE A 426 -0.03 -2.92 13.21
N GLY A 427 0.80 -3.58 12.41
CA GLY A 427 1.58 -2.96 11.33
C GLY A 427 0.69 -2.34 10.25
N ILE A 428 -0.41 -3.01 9.85
CA ILE A 428 -1.41 -2.47 8.91
C ILE A 428 -2.05 -1.21 9.49
N PHE A 429 -2.47 -1.26 10.76
CA PHE A 429 -3.07 -0.10 11.42
C PHE A 429 -2.10 1.09 11.50
N LEU A 430 -0.84 0.86 11.89
CA LEU A 430 0.18 1.91 11.94
C LEU A 430 0.53 2.43 10.54
N GLY A 431 0.66 1.55 9.54
CA GLY A 431 0.89 1.95 8.16
C GLY A 431 -0.25 2.80 7.60
N TRP A 432 -1.49 2.46 7.91
CA TRP A 432 -2.65 3.28 7.58
C TRP A 432 -2.60 4.65 8.28
N LEU A 433 -2.27 4.68 9.57
CA LEU A 433 -2.16 5.93 10.34
C LEU A 433 -1.05 6.84 9.78
N ILE A 434 0.14 6.28 9.49
CA ILE A 434 1.25 7.01 8.88
C ILE A 434 0.82 7.57 7.51
N THR A 435 0.17 6.76 6.68
CA THR A 435 -0.35 7.19 5.37
C THR A 435 -1.33 8.35 5.52
N LEU A 436 -2.25 8.29 6.49
CA LEU A 436 -3.22 9.36 6.76
C LEU A 436 -2.54 10.67 7.17
N ILE A 437 -1.54 10.60 8.03
CA ILE A 437 -0.77 11.78 8.49
C ILE A 437 0.00 12.38 7.31
N MET A 438 0.69 11.56 6.53
CA MET A 438 1.47 12.02 5.37
C MET A 438 0.57 12.59 4.27
N ALA A 439 -0.58 11.96 4.01
CA ALA A 439 -1.55 12.47 3.04
C ALA A 439 -2.03 13.89 3.40
N ARG A 440 -2.35 14.11 4.69
CA ARG A 440 -2.77 15.44 5.17
C ARG A 440 -1.64 16.46 5.15
N ALA A 441 -0.43 16.07 5.51
CA ALA A 441 0.72 16.97 5.55
C ALA A 441 1.21 17.38 4.15
N ALA A 442 1.16 16.45 3.19
CA ALA A 442 1.62 16.66 1.82
C ALA A 442 0.51 17.09 0.86
N GLY A 443 -0.75 17.13 1.28
CA GLY A 443 -1.89 17.42 0.41
C GLY A 443 -2.15 16.36 -0.68
N TRP A 444 -1.70 15.11 -0.46
CA TRP A 444 -1.85 14.03 -1.43
C TRP A 444 -3.11 13.20 -1.17
N THR A 445 -3.74 12.73 -2.24
CA THR A 445 -4.84 11.76 -2.18
C THR A 445 -4.29 10.34 -2.00
N ALA A 446 -3.57 10.07 -0.89
CA ALA A 446 -3.08 8.75 -0.61
C ALA A 446 -4.18 7.91 0.06
N ALA A 447 -4.57 6.82 -0.58
CA ALA A 447 -5.53 5.86 -0.04
C ALA A 447 -4.90 4.46 0.05
N VAL A 448 -5.08 3.81 1.19
CA VAL A 448 -4.67 2.42 1.35
C VAL A 448 -5.65 1.53 0.57
N SER A 449 -5.16 0.81 -0.43
CA SER A 449 -6.02 -0.09 -1.21
C SER A 449 -6.32 -1.37 -0.42
N PRO A 450 -7.53 -1.96 -0.54
CA PRO A 450 -7.84 -3.25 0.07
C PRO A 450 -6.88 -4.37 -0.35
N GLN A 451 -6.40 -4.31 -1.58
CA GLN A 451 -5.40 -5.27 -2.09
C GLN A 451 -4.08 -5.20 -1.33
N ALA A 452 -3.61 -3.98 -0.99
CA ALA A 452 -2.41 -3.80 -0.19
C ALA A 452 -2.55 -4.39 1.22
N VAL A 453 -3.73 -4.25 1.84
CA VAL A 453 -4.04 -4.83 3.15
C VAL A 453 -3.99 -6.36 3.11
N VAL A 454 -4.68 -6.98 2.13
CA VAL A 454 -4.70 -8.43 1.96
C VAL A 454 -3.29 -8.96 1.70
N LEU A 455 -2.54 -8.31 0.82
CA LEU A 455 -1.17 -8.68 0.48
C LEU A 455 -0.25 -8.59 1.71
N ALA A 456 -0.29 -7.50 2.45
CA ALA A 456 0.51 -7.30 3.65
C ALA A 456 0.18 -8.32 4.75
N PHE A 457 -1.10 -8.63 4.96
CA PHE A 457 -1.54 -9.66 5.91
C PHE A 457 -1.07 -11.05 5.49
N THR A 458 -1.21 -11.41 4.22
CA THR A 458 -0.77 -12.70 3.68
C THR A 458 0.75 -12.87 3.81
N PHE A 459 1.52 -11.83 3.50
CA PHE A 459 2.97 -11.86 3.68
C PHE A 459 3.37 -11.99 5.15
N SER A 460 2.69 -11.28 6.07
CA SER A 460 2.94 -11.39 7.50
C SER A 460 2.65 -12.81 8.02
N ALA A 461 1.50 -13.38 7.68
CA ALA A 461 1.16 -14.75 8.04
C ALA A 461 2.12 -15.77 7.42
N GLY A 462 2.50 -15.56 6.15
CA GLY A 462 3.48 -16.38 5.44
C GLY A 462 4.85 -16.37 6.10
N ALA A 463 5.31 -15.20 6.56
CA ALA A 463 6.55 -15.07 7.33
C ALA A 463 6.49 -15.91 8.63
N GLY A 464 5.36 -15.87 9.36
CA GLY A 464 5.13 -16.71 10.54
C GLY A 464 5.24 -18.20 10.23
N VAL A 465 4.71 -18.64 9.09
CA VAL A 465 4.83 -20.05 8.67
C VAL A 465 6.28 -20.40 8.31
N VAL A 466 6.93 -19.61 7.47
CA VAL A 466 8.29 -19.89 6.97
C VAL A 466 9.30 -19.91 8.12
N PHE A 467 9.31 -18.86 8.94
CA PHE A 467 10.28 -18.72 10.03
C PHE A 467 9.90 -19.53 11.29
N GLY A 468 8.62 -19.87 11.47
CA GLY A 468 8.16 -20.76 12.55
C GLY A 468 8.36 -22.24 12.28
N LEU A 469 8.46 -22.64 11.00
CA LEU A 469 8.53 -24.05 10.62
C LEU A 469 9.78 -24.77 11.17
N TRP A 470 10.94 -24.12 11.12
CA TRP A 470 12.18 -24.73 11.57
C TRP A 470 12.21 -24.96 13.09
N PRO A 471 11.90 -23.97 13.97
CA PRO A 471 11.77 -24.21 15.41
C PRO A 471 10.70 -25.24 15.77
N ALA A 472 9.54 -25.20 15.10
CA ALA A 472 8.46 -26.16 15.31
C ALA A 472 8.88 -27.60 14.95
N LYS A 473 9.65 -27.77 13.88
CA LYS A 473 10.22 -29.04 13.48
C LYS A 473 11.22 -29.56 14.53
N GLN A 474 12.07 -28.68 15.06
CA GLN A 474 13.02 -28.99 16.10
C GLN A 474 12.31 -29.42 17.40
N ALA A 475 11.30 -28.69 17.86
CA ALA A 475 10.46 -29.03 19.00
C ALA A 475 9.80 -30.43 18.83
N SER A 476 9.26 -30.69 17.63
CA SER A 476 8.60 -31.97 17.32
C SER A 476 9.55 -33.15 17.25
N ALA A 477 10.84 -32.92 17.04
CA ALA A 477 11.86 -33.97 16.94
C ALA A 477 12.42 -34.39 18.32
N LEU A 478 12.24 -33.62 19.40
CA LEU A 478 12.73 -33.93 20.75
C LEU A 478 12.26 -35.32 21.20
N LYS A 479 13.18 -36.09 21.77
CA LYS A 479 12.85 -37.38 22.38
C LYS A 479 12.37 -37.17 23.83
N PRO A 480 11.32 -37.87 24.29
CA PRO A 480 10.79 -37.71 25.66
C PRO A 480 11.83 -37.88 26.75
N ILE A 481 12.70 -38.90 26.60
CA ILE A 481 13.73 -39.24 27.60
C ILE A 481 14.75 -38.09 27.70
N ASP A 482 15.23 -37.58 26.57
CA ASP A 482 16.24 -36.53 26.54
C ASP A 482 15.64 -35.20 27.06
N ALA A 483 14.38 -34.93 26.72
CA ALA A 483 13.67 -33.74 27.14
C ALA A 483 13.34 -33.69 28.64
N LEU A 484 13.11 -34.85 29.28
CA LEU A 484 12.83 -34.93 30.72
C LEU A 484 14.11 -34.90 31.58
N ARG A 485 15.28 -35.20 30.99
CA ARG A 485 16.60 -35.12 31.64
C ARG A 485 17.23 -33.73 31.53
N TYR A 486 16.63 -32.85 30.76
CA TYR A 486 17.15 -31.48 30.56
C TYR A 486 16.94 -30.67 31.85
N GLU A 487 18.04 -30.21 32.47
CA GLU A 487 18.07 -29.31 33.62
C GLU A 487 17.96 -27.82 33.19
#